data_0c152f783a8b94d1c6f5a70c0cc3023a
#
_entry.id   0c152f783a8b94d1c6f5a70c0cc3023a
#
_cell.length_a   1.000
_cell.length_b   1.000
_cell.length_c   1.000
_cell.angle_alpha   90.00
_cell.angle_beta   90.00
_cell.angle_gamma   90.00
#
_symmetry.space_group_name_H-M   'P 1'
#
loop_
_entity.id
_entity.type
_entity.pdbx_description
1 polymer ?
#
loop_
_entity_poly.entity_id
_entity_poly.type
_entity_poly.pdbx_seq_one_letter_code
_entity_poly.pdbx_strand_id
1 'polypeptide(L)'
;MQFLGASLALFALLSLAKAKVYGRCELASILVRNGIPRSKVPDWICLAQAESSLNSKAVNRNRNRSIDYGIFQINNGYWCSPGPHNECKVSCSALKSDNIGPSIKCAKQIYKRHGFNAWYGWKRKCKGKKLSSYVKGCRY
;
A
#
# COMPACT_ATOMS: atom_id res chain seq x y z
N MET A 1 -49.94 -24.20 -28.78
CA MET A 1 -48.86 -24.39 -27.81
C MET A 1 -47.90 -23.22 -27.94
N GLN A 2 -47.95 -22.29 -26.98
CA GLN A 2 -47.00 -21.18 -26.93
C GLN A 2 -45.89 -21.59 -25.97
N PHE A 3 -44.66 -21.71 -26.49
CA PHE A 3 -43.48 -21.86 -25.65
C PHE A 3 -43.06 -20.46 -25.17
N LEU A 4 -43.35 -20.15 -23.91
CA LEU A 4 -42.77 -19.00 -23.24
C LEU A 4 -41.30 -19.31 -22.94
N GLY A 5 -40.41 -18.83 -23.80
CA GLY A 5 -38.99 -18.83 -23.54
C GLY A 5 -38.69 -17.88 -22.39
N ALA A 6 -38.39 -18.41 -21.20
CA ALA A 6 -37.84 -17.63 -20.11
C ALA A 6 -36.42 -17.19 -20.50
N SER A 7 -36.27 -15.93 -20.86
CA SER A 7 -34.96 -15.32 -21.04
C SER A 7 -34.36 -15.16 -19.64
N LEU A 8 -33.43 -16.05 -19.27
CA LEU A 8 -32.56 -15.87 -18.11
C LEU A 8 -31.58 -14.75 -18.45
N ALA A 9 -31.92 -13.53 -18.04
CA ALA A 9 -30.93 -12.43 -18.02
C ALA A 9 -29.85 -12.80 -17.03
N LEU A 10 -28.71 -13.24 -17.54
CA LEU A 10 -27.49 -13.41 -16.73
C LEU A 10 -27.00 -12.03 -16.35
N PHE A 11 -27.36 -11.54 -15.16
CA PHE A 11 -26.70 -10.40 -14.58
C PHE A 11 -25.30 -10.86 -14.15
N ALA A 12 -24.32 -10.62 -15.01
CA ALA A 12 -22.93 -10.68 -14.59
C ALA A 12 -22.75 -9.63 -13.51
N LEU A 13 -22.70 -10.05 -12.24
CA LEU A 13 -22.22 -9.24 -11.16
C LEU A 13 -20.75 -8.94 -11.44
N LEU A 14 -20.50 -7.82 -12.12
CA LEU A 14 -19.18 -7.21 -12.16
C LEU A 14 -18.84 -6.83 -10.73
N SER A 15 -18.14 -7.72 -10.05
CA SER A 15 -17.49 -7.41 -8.79
C SER A 15 -16.43 -6.35 -9.09
N LEU A 16 -16.82 -5.08 -8.96
CA LEU A 16 -15.86 -4.00 -8.92
C LEU A 16 -14.99 -4.25 -7.69
N ALA A 17 -13.73 -4.65 -7.92
CA ALA A 17 -12.75 -4.75 -6.86
C ALA A 17 -12.62 -3.37 -6.22
N LYS A 18 -13.28 -3.17 -5.07
CA LYS A 18 -13.16 -1.92 -4.32
C LYS A 18 -11.74 -1.81 -3.78
N ALA A 19 -11.13 -0.65 -3.94
CA ALA A 19 -9.88 -0.32 -3.29
C ALA A 19 -10.01 -0.52 -1.77
N LYS A 20 -9.07 -1.22 -1.15
CA LYS A 20 -9.01 -1.36 0.30
C LYS A 20 -8.29 -0.14 0.87
N VAL A 21 -9.03 0.69 1.59
CA VAL A 21 -8.49 1.76 2.42
C VAL A 21 -8.37 1.26 3.84
N TYR A 22 -7.15 1.18 4.33
CA TYR A 22 -6.90 0.70 5.70
C TYR A 22 -7.22 1.76 6.74
N GLY A 23 -7.79 1.33 7.87
CA GLY A 23 -7.85 2.18 9.06
C GLY A 23 -6.45 2.34 9.68
N ARG A 24 -6.20 3.48 10.31
CA ARG A 24 -4.90 3.76 10.96
C ARG A 24 -4.56 2.71 12.01
N CYS A 25 -5.50 2.40 12.88
CA CYS A 25 -5.29 1.42 13.94
C CYS A 25 -5.17 -0.02 13.40
N GLU A 26 -5.90 -0.33 12.34
CA GLU A 26 -5.79 -1.59 11.62
C GLU A 26 -4.38 -1.78 11.06
N LEU A 27 -3.87 -0.77 10.36
CA LEU A 27 -2.52 -0.80 9.81
C LEU A 27 -1.46 -0.86 10.93
N ALA A 28 -1.65 -0.12 12.01
CA ALA A 28 -0.73 -0.15 13.15
C ALA A 28 -0.54 -1.57 13.70
N SER A 29 -1.65 -2.31 13.91
CA SER A 29 -1.60 -3.69 14.37
C SER A 29 -0.91 -4.62 13.38
N ILE A 30 -1.18 -4.47 12.09
CA ILE A 30 -0.55 -5.27 11.04
C ILE A 30 0.95 -5.01 10.99
N LEU A 31 1.38 -3.76 11.09
CA LEU A 31 2.80 -3.39 11.10
C LEU A 31 3.55 -4.05 12.25
N VAL A 32 3.01 -4.00 13.47
CA VAL A 32 3.62 -4.63 14.64
C VAL A 32 3.71 -6.15 14.47
N ARG A 33 2.66 -6.79 13.97
CA ARG A 33 2.67 -8.22 13.67
C ARG A 33 3.71 -8.60 12.61
N ASN A 34 4.09 -7.68 11.75
CA ASN A 34 5.12 -7.88 10.73
C ASN A 34 6.51 -7.39 11.18
N GLY A 35 6.71 -7.18 12.47
CA GLY A 35 8.02 -6.89 13.04
C GLY A 35 8.44 -5.42 13.01
N ILE A 36 7.53 -4.51 12.73
CA ILE A 36 7.81 -3.07 12.85
C ILE A 36 7.85 -2.71 14.35
N PRO A 37 8.93 -2.05 14.83
CA PRO A 37 8.99 -1.58 16.20
C PRO A 37 7.83 -0.61 16.51
N ARG A 38 7.22 -0.77 17.68
CA ARG A 38 6.09 0.08 18.11
C ARG A 38 6.42 1.56 18.04
N SER A 39 7.64 1.94 18.40
CA SER A 39 8.10 3.34 18.37
C SER A 39 8.14 3.94 16.96
N LYS A 40 8.17 3.11 15.91
CA LYS A 40 8.22 3.54 14.50
C LYS A 40 6.86 3.50 13.82
N VAL A 41 5.86 2.93 14.45
CA VAL A 41 4.51 2.81 13.85
C VAL A 41 3.92 4.17 13.46
N PRO A 42 4.00 5.23 14.28
CA PRO A 42 3.48 6.55 13.87
C PRO A 42 4.09 7.06 12.57
N ASP A 43 5.39 6.88 12.37
CA ASP A 43 6.08 7.24 11.11
C ASP A 43 5.55 6.45 9.93
N TRP A 44 5.38 5.15 10.07
CA TRP A 44 4.86 4.29 9.00
C TRP A 44 3.41 4.62 8.64
N ILE A 45 2.58 4.96 9.62
CA ILE A 45 1.19 5.38 9.36
C ILE A 45 1.18 6.73 8.62
N CYS A 46 1.98 7.69 9.09
CA CYS A 46 2.11 8.99 8.41
C CYS A 46 2.60 8.84 6.98
N LEU A 47 3.61 7.99 6.76
CA LEU A 47 4.14 7.68 5.43
C LEU A 47 3.04 7.14 4.52
N ALA A 48 2.31 6.12 4.96
CA ALA A 48 1.25 5.50 4.18
C ALA A 48 0.12 6.49 3.88
N GLN A 49 -0.22 7.35 4.85
CA GLN A 49 -1.21 8.42 4.65
C GLN A 49 -0.73 9.41 3.58
N ALA A 50 0.53 9.83 3.66
CA ALA A 50 1.12 10.79 2.73
C ALA A 50 1.24 10.22 1.31
N GLU A 51 1.62 8.94 1.17
CA GLU A 51 1.89 8.33 -0.13
C GLU A 51 0.63 7.85 -0.85
N SER A 52 -0.31 7.24 -0.13
CA SER A 52 -1.44 6.54 -0.77
C SER A 52 -2.80 6.82 -0.14
N SER A 53 -2.88 7.67 0.89
CA SER A 53 -4.08 7.81 1.72
C SER A 53 -4.55 6.46 2.28
N LEU A 54 -3.60 5.59 2.64
CA LEU A 54 -3.83 4.24 3.17
C LEU A 54 -4.51 3.28 2.18
N ASN A 55 -4.44 3.55 0.89
CA ASN A 55 -5.06 2.75 -0.14
C ASN A 55 -4.11 1.68 -0.67
N SER A 56 -4.44 0.41 -0.42
CA SER A 56 -3.63 -0.73 -0.86
C SER A 56 -3.50 -0.85 -2.38
N LYS A 57 -4.45 -0.30 -3.13
CA LYS A 57 -4.50 -0.40 -4.59
C LYS A 57 -4.01 0.85 -5.31
N ALA A 58 -3.45 1.82 -4.60
CA ALA A 58 -2.95 3.04 -5.22
C ALA A 58 -1.85 2.74 -6.24
N VAL A 59 -1.99 3.29 -7.43
CA VAL A 59 -0.99 3.21 -8.51
C VAL A 59 -0.84 4.59 -9.11
N ASN A 60 0.39 5.10 -9.14
CA ASN A 60 0.68 6.41 -9.70
C ASN A 60 1.83 6.35 -10.69
N ARG A 61 1.65 7.00 -11.83
CA ARG A 61 2.68 7.09 -12.87
C ARG A 61 3.48 8.37 -12.68
N ASN A 62 4.80 8.23 -12.75
CA ASN A 62 5.73 9.35 -12.65
C ASN A 62 6.13 9.87 -14.04
N ARG A 63 6.66 11.10 -14.10
CA ARG A 63 7.11 11.72 -15.36
C ARG A 63 8.21 10.91 -16.05
N ASN A 64 9.07 10.24 -15.30
CA ASN A 64 10.15 9.40 -15.81
C ASN A 64 9.67 8.02 -16.29
N ARG A 65 8.34 7.80 -16.38
CA ARG A 65 7.66 6.57 -16.77
C ARG A 65 7.73 5.45 -15.72
N SER A 66 8.38 5.65 -14.59
CA SER A 66 8.29 4.71 -13.49
C SER A 66 6.89 4.75 -12.85
N ILE A 67 6.54 3.71 -12.13
CA ILE A 67 5.23 3.54 -11.53
C ILE A 67 5.41 3.19 -10.05
N ASP A 68 4.61 3.83 -9.21
CA ASP A 68 4.55 3.56 -7.77
C ASP A 68 3.33 2.72 -7.43
N TYR A 69 3.50 1.71 -6.60
CA TYR A 69 2.48 0.70 -6.31
C TYR A 69 2.15 0.59 -4.84
N GLY A 70 0.86 0.58 -4.55
CA GLY A 70 0.30 0.15 -3.28
C GLY A 70 0.38 1.17 -2.17
N ILE A 71 0.13 0.68 -0.96
CA ILE A 71 -0.02 1.50 0.24
C ILE A 71 1.23 2.34 0.56
N PHE A 72 2.43 1.84 0.23
CA PHE A 72 3.70 2.53 0.43
C PHE A 72 4.29 3.12 -0.84
N GLN A 73 3.57 3.08 -1.97
CA GLN A 73 4.01 3.65 -3.25
C GLN A 73 5.43 3.22 -3.64
N ILE A 74 5.62 1.91 -3.72
CA ILE A 74 6.91 1.31 -4.05
C ILE A 74 7.14 1.39 -5.55
N ASN A 75 8.29 1.94 -5.94
CA ASN A 75 8.62 2.26 -7.33
C ASN A 75 9.20 1.05 -8.08
N ASN A 76 8.75 0.84 -9.32
CA ASN A 76 9.25 -0.23 -10.17
C ASN A 76 10.60 0.05 -10.82
N GLY A 77 11.07 1.27 -10.77
CA GLY A 77 12.39 1.61 -11.29
C GLY A 77 13.52 0.88 -10.55
N TYR A 78 13.27 0.39 -9.34
CA TYR A 78 14.29 -0.25 -8.52
C TYR A 78 13.79 -1.50 -7.77
N TRP A 79 12.54 -1.55 -7.32
CA TRP A 79 12.12 -2.45 -6.25
C TRP A 79 11.28 -3.64 -6.67
N CYS A 80 10.50 -3.55 -7.74
CA CYS A 80 9.59 -4.61 -8.17
C CYS A 80 9.62 -4.83 -9.69
N SER A 81 9.08 -5.95 -10.15
CA SER A 81 8.99 -6.32 -11.58
C SER A 81 7.54 -6.15 -12.09
N PRO A 82 7.31 -5.63 -13.30
CA PRO A 82 8.30 -5.30 -14.34
C PRO A 82 9.09 -4.03 -14.01
N GLY A 83 10.42 -4.11 -14.13
CA GLY A 83 11.34 -3.01 -13.87
C GLY A 83 12.78 -3.51 -13.93
N PRO A 84 13.77 -2.61 -14.06
CA PRO A 84 15.13 -3.01 -14.39
C PRO A 84 15.88 -3.74 -13.27
N HIS A 85 15.52 -3.56 -12.01
CA HIS A 85 16.32 -4.08 -10.89
C HIS A 85 15.58 -5.08 -10.01
N ASN A 86 14.32 -4.87 -9.72
CA ASN A 86 13.50 -5.75 -8.87
C ASN A 86 14.22 -6.21 -7.58
N GLU A 87 14.72 -5.26 -6.80
CA GLU A 87 15.51 -5.54 -5.59
C GLU A 87 14.72 -6.28 -4.51
N CYS A 88 13.42 -6.07 -4.41
CA CYS A 88 12.57 -6.80 -3.48
C CYS A 88 12.18 -8.20 -3.95
N LYS A 89 12.55 -8.56 -5.20
CA LYS A 89 12.21 -9.86 -5.81
C LYS A 89 10.72 -10.18 -5.70
N VAL A 90 9.89 -9.22 -6.14
CA VAL A 90 8.43 -9.27 -6.04
C VAL A 90 7.81 -8.69 -7.30
N SER A 91 6.64 -9.21 -7.70
CA SER A 91 5.87 -8.57 -8.77
C SER A 91 5.25 -7.27 -8.26
N CYS A 92 5.24 -6.24 -9.10
CA CYS A 92 4.60 -4.98 -8.75
C CYS A 92 3.09 -5.16 -8.50
N SER A 93 2.45 -6.11 -9.18
CA SER A 93 1.04 -6.38 -8.95
C SER A 93 0.75 -6.91 -7.53
N ALA A 94 1.69 -7.62 -6.91
CA ALA A 94 1.57 -8.05 -5.52
C ALA A 94 1.59 -6.88 -4.53
N LEU A 95 2.17 -5.75 -4.92
CA LEU A 95 2.28 -4.56 -4.08
C LEU A 95 1.01 -3.68 -4.11
N LYS A 96 0.04 -4.00 -4.96
CA LYS A 96 -1.27 -3.35 -5.00
C LYS A 96 -2.41 -4.30 -4.60
N SER A 97 -2.08 -5.33 -3.85
CA SER A 97 -3.03 -6.29 -3.31
C SER A 97 -3.64 -5.80 -2.00
N ASP A 98 -4.84 -6.28 -1.68
CA ASP A 98 -5.45 -6.07 -0.36
C ASP A 98 -4.65 -6.76 0.75
N ASN A 99 -3.93 -7.84 0.44
CA ASN A 99 -2.92 -8.39 1.32
C ASN A 99 -1.66 -7.53 1.22
N ILE A 100 -1.39 -6.73 2.25
CA ILE A 100 -0.25 -5.81 2.28
C ILE A 100 1.04 -6.43 2.81
N GLY A 101 1.06 -7.73 3.09
CA GLY A 101 2.26 -8.45 3.54
C GLY A 101 3.46 -8.23 2.62
N PRO A 102 3.34 -8.47 1.30
CA PRO A 102 4.41 -8.19 0.34
C PRO A 102 4.88 -6.74 0.34
N SER A 103 3.96 -5.78 0.44
CA SER A 103 4.30 -4.35 0.53
C SER A 103 5.10 -4.03 1.78
N ILE A 104 4.71 -4.57 2.93
CA ILE A 104 5.43 -4.37 4.19
C ILE A 104 6.82 -4.96 4.11
N LYS A 105 6.96 -6.17 3.58
CA LYS A 105 8.26 -6.85 3.43
C LYS A 105 9.21 -6.02 2.57
N CYS A 106 8.75 -5.55 1.42
CA CYS A 106 9.55 -4.71 0.53
C CYS A 106 9.86 -3.35 1.17
N ALA A 107 8.88 -2.70 1.78
CA ALA A 107 9.09 -1.42 2.47
C ALA A 107 10.11 -1.52 3.61
N LYS A 108 10.13 -2.61 4.37
CA LYS A 108 11.15 -2.88 5.39
C LYS A 108 12.55 -2.97 4.77
N GLN A 109 12.69 -3.61 3.63
CA GLN A 109 13.96 -3.71 2.89
C GLN A 109 14.43 -2.32 2.43
N ILE A 110 13.53 -1.52 1.89
CA ILE A 110 13.83 -0.14 1.48
C ILE A 110 14.28 0.70 2.68
N TYR A 111 13.54 0.60 3.78
CA TYR A 111 13.84 1.31 5.02
C TYR A 111 15.21 0.91 5.60
N LYS A 112 15.54 -0.38 5.59
CA LYS A 112 16.84 -0.86 6.05
C LYS A 112 18.00 -0.22 5.28
N ARG A 113 17.82 0.02 3.99
CA ARG A 113 18.85 0.60 3.12
C ARG A 113 18.91 2.13 3.19
N HIS A 114 17.78 2.80 3.23
CA HIS A 114 17.69 4.25 3.04
C HIS A 114 16.99 5.00 4.19
N GLY A 115 16.36 4.30 5.13
CA GLY A 115 15.50 4.93 6.12
C GLY A 115 14.23 5.52 5.50
N PHE A 116 13.52 6.31 6.29
CA PHE A 116 12.29 6.97 5.82
C PHE A 116 12.54 8.02 4.73
N ASN A 117 13.77 8.51 4.58
CA ASN A 117 14.12 9.48 3.53
C ASN A 117 13.95 8.93 2.10
N ALA A 118 13.77 7.61 1.94
CA ALA A 118 13.40 7.01 0.66
C ALA A 118 12.05 7.50 0.14
N TRP A 119 11.18 7.95 1.03
CA TRP A 119 9.83 8.39 0.68
C TRP A 119 9.70 9.91 0.73
N TYR A 120 9.46 10.50 -0.42
CA TYR A 120 9.30 11.95 -0.53
C TYR A 120 8.10 12.47 0.29
N GLY A 121 6.99 11.74 0.30
CA GLY A 121 5.82 12.10 1.09
C GLY A 121 6.09 12.11 2.59
N TRP A 122 6.88 11.17 3.09
CA TRP A 122 7.31 11.18 4.48
C TRP A 122 8.18 12.40 4.79
N LYS A 123 9.14 12.73 3.93
CA LYS A 123 9.99 13.93 4.11
C LYS A 123 9.16 15.20 4.20
N ARG A 124 8.14 15.33 3.37
CA ARG A 124 7.31 16.53 3.31
C ARG A 124 6.29 16.61 4.45
N LYS A 125 5.69 15.50 4.84
CA LYS A 125 4.51 15.48 5.72
C LYS A 125 4.80 14.99 7.13
N CYS A 126 5.85 14.22 7.34
CA CYS A 126 6.07 13.49 8.59
C CYS A 126 7.35 13.88 9.30
N LYS A 127 8.42 14.10 8.54
CA LYS A 127 9.76 14.36 9.09
C LYS A 127 9.78 15.56 10.04
N GLY A 128 10.28 15.35 11.26
CA GLY A 128 10.44 16.41 12.25
C GLY A 128 9.13 16.86 12.91
N LYS A 129 8.03 16.15 12.69
CA LYS A 129 6.73 16.49 13.26
C LYS A 129 6.35 15.54 14.39
N LYS A 130 5.44 16.00 15.26
CA LYS A 130 4.79 15.14 16.25
C LYS A 130 3.76 14.28 15.54
N LEU A 131 3.93 12.96 15.61
CA LEU A 131 3.11 12.01 14.86
C LEU A 131 2.12 11.22 15.74
N SER A 132 1.99 11.56 17.01
CA SER A 132 1.12 10.86 17.96
C SER A 132 -0.35 10.81 17.53
N SER A 133 -0.82 11.83 16.82
CA SER A 133 -2.20 11.87 16.31
C SER A 133 -2.51 10.74 15.33
N TYR A 134 -1.50 10.22 14.62
CA TYR A 134 -1.68 9.13 13.67
C TYR A 134 -2.04 7.79 14.35
N VAL A 135 -1.72 7.64 15.61
CA VAL A 135 -1.99 6.42 16.38
C VAL A 135 -2.91 6.65 17.58
N LYS A 136 -3.50 7.82 17.64
CA LYS A 136 -4.42 8.17 18.74
C LYS A 136 -5.57 7.17 18.83
N GLY A 137 -5.76 6.59 20.02
CA GLY A 137 -6.78 5.60 20.28
C GLY A 137 -6.48 4.20 19.78
N CYS A 138 -5.32 3.99 19.14
CA CYS A 138 -4.93 2.67 18.66
C CYS A 138 -4.32 1.81 19.77
N ARG A 139 -4.67 0.52 19.73
CA ARG A 139 -4.04 -0.51 20.57
C ARG A 139 -3.20 -1.40 19.64
N TYR A 140 -1.88 -1.42 19.84
CA TYR A 140 -0.96 -2.21 19.00
C TYR A 140 0.30 -2.60 19.76
#